data_65aa480fd09faedab7191faba29c5047
#
_entry.id   65aa480fd09faedab7191faba29c5047
#
_cell.length_a   1.000
_cell.length_b   1.000
_cell.length_c   1.000
_cell.angle_alpha   90.00
_cell.angle_beta   90.00
_cell.angle_gamma   90.00
#
_symmetry.space_group_name_H-M   'P 1'
#
loop_
_entity.id
_entity.type
_entity.pdbx_description
1 polymer ?
#
loop_
_entity_poly.entity_id
_entity_poly.type
_entity_poly.pdbx_seq_one_letter_code
_entity_poly.pdbx_strand_id
1 'polypeptide(L)'
;MAKRYSDAIRIRETKSAYNIQTEESNEWKNFIPNEQFNEILQKIIASVSNKVVDEHRSFWLEGTYGTGKSHAAAVIKHLLCDPIEDINDYIKEEYGAEKFAIIKESIYSLRANKRLFPVTMYGHCSIAHKDDLSLQIQSHICQALDNAGLDITVKTDFDNYISNIEKNPIIWDTLIENDLELQSYAPDRKKLIKDLSTGDSALLTLVKNALRKSGLHVRLEQENLCKWFFEVQNELVAKTEYNGILLMWDEFTDVMLSDLGPSLLVDLQELADATMNTSNNSYFFLITHPSALDNLKAEERTKTTGRYHYMHYNMEPVSAFKIMSRKFVHEQDSSNPAYALYHQMTDKYFAQMRDVYEKYAETSNNPMETLNDLKSLFPVHPATANLATYYAREVGSSSRSVFEFLGDNKAIKEFLDNEDYFAKGHMITSDYLWDFVLDEFNKKTVKYGVVTERFNSYKLHVGNKGASYLAVFKSILLLNAFNNLAANVTVTPSEENIRNMYVGTPIDTEMDEILNW
;
A
#
# COMPACT_ATOMS: atom_id res chain seq x y z
N MET A 1 -38.73 -11.36 -0.10
CA MET A 1 -38.06 -12.04 1.02
C MET A 1 -36.60 -12.22 0.62
N ALA A 2 -35.66 -11.93 1.52
CA ALA A 2 -34.26 -12.19 1.29
C ALA A 2 -34.04 -13.70 1.07
N LYS A 3 -33.31 -14.06 0.06
CA LYS A 3 -33.04 -15.44 -0.32
C LYS A 3 -31.58 -15.78 -0.44
N ARG A 4 -30.68 -14.75 -0.42
CA ARG A 4 -29.25 -14.86 -0.68
C ARG A 4 -28.46 -14.06 0.33
N TYR A 5 -27.23 -14.45 0.57
CA TYR A 5 -26.30 -13.62 1.36
C TYR A 5 -26.07 -12.25 0.72
N SER A 6 -26.03 -12.19 -0.62
CA SER A 6 -25.88 -10.94 -1.36
C SER A 6 -27.05 -9.94 -1.21
N ASP A 7 -28.19 -10.37 -0.67
CA ASP A 7 -29.28 -9.46 -0.30
C ASP A 7 -28.99 -8.70 1.01
N ALA A 8 -28.08 -9.21 1.86
CA ALA A 8 -27.74 -8.65 3.18
C ALA A 8 -26.34 -8.09 3.26
N ILE A 9 -25.42 -8.58 2.44
CA ILE A 9 -24.02 -8.16 2.42
C ILE A 9 -23.54 -7.92 0.99
N ARG A 10 -22.74 -6.87 0.83
CA ARG A 10 -22.02 -6.59 -0.43
C ARG A 10 -20.53 -6.62 -0.16
N ILE A 11 -19.77 -7.12 -1.13
CA ILE A 11 -18.30 -7.07 -1.07
C ILE A 11 -17.86 -5.75 -1.69
N ARG A 12 -17.12 -4.96 -0.92
CA ARG A 12 -16.50 -3.71 -1.41
C ARG A 12 -15.38 -4.06 -2.39
N GLU A 13 -15.46 -3.55 -3.59
CA GLU A 13 -14.36 -3.66 -4.56
C GLU A 13 -13.17 -2.84 -4.05
N THR A 14 -11.99 -3.44 -4.06
CA THR A 14 -10.73 -2.76 -3.75
C THR A 14 -9.70 -3.18 -4.77
N LYS A 15 -8.90 -2.23 -5.24
CA LYS A 15 -7.79 -2.52 -6.15
C LYS A 15 -6.71 -3.32 -5.42
N SER A 16 -6.09 -4.23 -6.12
CA SER A 16 -5.01 -5.08 -5.58
C SER A 16 -3.69 -4.32 -5.35
N ALA A 17 -3.51 -3.20 -6.04
CA ALA A 17 -2.35 -2.32 -5.90
C ALA A 17 -2.81 -0.87 -5.78
N TYR A 18 -2.31 -0.19 -4.77
CA TYR A 18 -2.54 1.24 -4.56
C TYR A 18 -1.35 2.03 -5.13
N ASN A 19 -1.63 3.05 -5.92
CA ASN A 19 -0.62 3.95 -6.47
C ASN A 19 -0.96 5.39 -6.05
N ILE A 20 -0.06 5.99 -5.29
CA ILE A 20 -0.23 7.33 -4.71
C ILE A 20 -0.33 8.46 -5.75
N GLN A 21 0.15 8.23 -7.00
CA GLN A 21 0.07 9.21 -8.08
C GLN A 21 -1.25 9.12 -8.88
N THR A 22 -1.82 7.91 -8.98
CA THR A 22 -2.98 7.64 -9.85
C THR A 22 -4.20 7.18 -9.07
N GLU A 23 -4.28 7.57 -7.79
CA GLU A 23 -5.40 7.21 -6.92
C GLU A 23 -6.72 7.82 -7.41
N GLU A 24 -7.81 7.07 -7.24
CA GLU A 24 -9.16 7.57 -7.50
C GLU A 24 -9.66 8.41 -6.32
N SER A 25 -10.58 9.32 -6.60
CA SER A 25 -11.17 10.18 -5.58
C SER A 25 -11.73 9.35 -4.42
N ASN A 26 -11.33 9.68 -3.20
CA ASN A 26 -11.71 9.00 -1.95
C ASN A 26 -11.27 7.53 -1.79
N GLU A 27 -10.46 6.97 -2.70
CA GLU A 27 -9.95 5.60 -2.58
C GLU A 27 -9.12 5.42 -1.28
N TRP A 28 -8.35 6.44 -0.89
CA TRP A 28 -7.56 6.45 0.33
C TRP A 28 -8.38 6.25 1.62
N LYS A 29 -9.66 6.67 1.63
CA LYS A 29 -10.57 6.53 2.77
C LYS A 29 -10.93 5.06 3.08
N ASN A 30 -10.62 4.14 2.17
CA ASN A 30 -10.78 2.71 2.41
C ASN A 30 -9.68 2.12 3.30
N PHE A 31 -8.65 2.88 3.63
CA PHE A 31 -7.59 2.45 4.54
C PHE A 31 -8.10 2.38 5.98
N ILE A 32 -7.72 1.30 6.66
CA ILE A 32 -8.09 1.06 8.05
C ILE A 32 -6.83 1.17 8.89
N PRO A 33 -6.76 2.16 9.80
CA PRO A 33 -5.62 2.31 10.70
C PRO A 33 -5.47 1.10 11.62
N ASN A 34 -4.26 0.54 11.66
CA ASN A 34 -3.85 -0.41 12.68
C ASN A 34 -3.01 0.29 13.76
N GLU A 35 -2.63 -0.44 14.80
CA GLU A 35 -1.84 0.11 15.92
C GLU A 35 -0.49 0.67 15.43
N GLN A 36 0.22 -0.08 14.60
CA GLN A 36 1.49 0.34 14.03
C GLN A 36 1.37 1.60 13.15
N PHE A 37 0.32 1.67 12.32
CA PHE A 37 0.04 2.90 11.57
C PHE A 37 -0.21 4.09 12.49
N ASN A 38 -0.95 3.89 13.57
CA ASN A 38 -1.25 4.94 14.54
C ASN A 38 0.01 5.46 15.23
N GLU A 39 0.95 4.59 15.58
CA GLU A 39 2.25 4.98 16.14
C GLU A 39 3.07 5.79 15.12
N ILE A 40 3.09 5.35 13.86
CA ILE A 40 3.78 6.06 12.75
C ILE A 40 3.15 7.43 12.55
N LEU A 41 1.82 7.50 12.47
CA LEU A 41 1.08 8.75 12.29
C LEU A 41 1.36 9.74 13.44
N GLN A 42 1.36 9.27 14.69
CA GLN A 42 1.68 10.12 15.85
C GLN A 42 3.10 10.68 15.79
N LYS A 43 4.10 9.87 15.40
CA LYS A 43 5.49 10.35 15.21
C LYS A 43 5.58 11.41 14.13
N ILE A 44 4.89 11.21 13.00
CA ILE A 44 4.86 12.18 11.90
C ILE A 44 4.16 13.48 12.35
N ILE A 45 3.00 13.38 13.00
CA ILE A 45 2.28 14.55 13.52
C ILE A 45 3.15 15.32 14.52
N ALA A 46 3.83 14.64 15.43
CA ALA A 46 4.73 15.26 16.40
C ALA A 46 5.87 16.02 15.70
N SER A 47 6.54 15.40 14.74
CA SER A 47 7.61 16.03 13.96
C SER A 47 7.11 17.21 13.13
N VAL A 48 5.93 17.11 12.52
CA VAL A 48 5.35 18.20 11.72
C VAL A 48 4.85 19.35 12.61
N SER A 49 4.33 19.06 13.82
CA SER A 49 3.81 20.06 14.75
C SER A 49 4.92 20.81 15.48
N ASN A 50 5.96 20.11 15.93
CA ASN A 50 6.99 20.63 16.81
C ASN A 50 8.27 20.91 16.02
N LYS A 51 8.70 22.17 16.00
CA LYS A 51 10.00 22.56 15.44
C LYS A 51 11.09 22.39 16.51
N VAL A 52 11.44 21.14 16.81
CA VAL A 52 12.59 20.87 17.67
C VAL A 52 13.86 21.04 16.83
N VAL A 53 14.85 21.73 17.39
CA VAL A 53 16.17 21.87 16.75
C VAL A 53 16.81 20.48 16.65
N ASP A 54 17.41 20.17 15.50
CA ASP A 54 18.06 18.90 15.20
C ASP A 54 17.15 17.66 15.13
N GLU A 55 15.84 17.83 15.09
CA GLU A 55 14.92 16.72 14.83
C GLU A 55 14.80 16.41 13.34
N HIS A 56 14.86 15.13 12.98
CA HIS A 56 14.67 14.69 11.60
C HIS A 56 13.27 15.04 11.10
N ARG A 57 13.18 15.57 9.89
CA ARG A 57 11.92 15.89 9.19
C ARG A 57 11.78 15.13 7.91
N SER A 58 12.67 14.20 7.66
CA SER A 58 12.60 13.25 6.60
C SER A 58 12.18 11.90 7.16
N PHE A 59 11.28 11.24 6.47
CA PHE A 59 10.66 9.98 6.88
C PHE A 59 11.04 8.88 5.90
N TRP A 60 11.31 7.70 6.41
CA TRP A 60 11.55 6.51 5.61
C TRP A 60 10.64 5.39 6.09
N LEU A 61 9.66 5.04 5.28
CA LEU A 61 8.70 3.97 5.55
C LEU A 61 9.11 2.71 4.79
N GLU A 62 9.54 1.71 5.52
CA GLU A 62 9.92 0.41 4.98
C GLU A 62 8.85 -0.65 5.30
N GLY A 63 8.57 -1.54 4.38
CA GLY A 63 7.72 -2.70 4.62
C GLY A 63 7.66 -3.62 3.39
N THR A 64 7.28 -4.87 3.59
CA THR A 64 7.18 -5.86 2.52
C THR A 64 6.07 -5.53 1.52
N TYR A 65 6.11 -6.15 0.33
CA TYR A 65 5.05 -5.97 -0.66
C TYR A 65 3.70 -6.46 -0.13
N GLY A 66 2.63 -5.76 -0.52
CA GLY A 66 1.27 -6.14 -0.13
C GLY A 66 0.86 -5.78 1.30
N THR A 67 1.72 -5.12 2.09
CA THR A 67 1.40 -4.69 3.47
C THR A 67 0.53 -3.43 3.53
N GLY A 68 0.27 -2.76 2.40
CA GLY A 68 -0.51 -1.53 2.37
C GLY A 68 0.29 -0.25 2.62
N LYS A 69 1.63 -0.26 2.47
CA LYS A 69 2.51 0.92 2.64
C LYS A 69 2.07 2.13 1.85
N SER A 70 1.87 1.94 0.54
CA SER A 70 1.46 3.03 -0.36
C SER A 70 0.10 3.60 0.04
N HIS A 71 -0.83 2.75 0.49
CA HIS A 71 -2.12 3.18 0.99
C HIS A 71 -1.99 3.94 2.33
N ALA A 72 -1.16 3.43 3.26
CA ALA A 72 -0.84 4.13 4.52
C ALA A 72 -0.20 5.50 4.25
N ALA A 73 0.75 5.57 3.32
CA ALA A 73 1.39 6.82 2.90
C ALA A 73 0.39 7.79 2.27
N ALA A 74 -0.55 7.31 1.47
CA ALA A 74 -1.62 8.14 0.91
C ALA A 74 -2.51 8.73 2.01
N VAL A 75 -2.90 7.95 3.02
CA VAL A 75 -3.65 8.48 4.17
C VAL A 75 -2.87 9.59 4.88
N ILE A 76 -1.57 9.40 5.11
CA ILE A 76 -0.70 10.43 5.71
C ILE A 76 -0.70 11.68 4.83
N LYS A 77 -0.56 11.51 3.50
CA LYS A 77 -0.64 12.63 2.53
C LYS A 77 -1.94 13.40 2.70
N HIS A 78 -3.08 12.73 2.63
CA HIS A 78 -4.39 13.38 2.74
C HIS A 78 -4.61 14.04 4.10
N LEU A 79 -4.26 13.39 5.19
CA LEU A 79 -4.37 13.97 6.53
C LEU A 79 -3.51 15.24 6.71
N LEU A 80 -2.39 15.38 6.00
CA LEU A 80 -1.49 16.53 6.10
C LEU A 80 -1.77 17.61 5.05
N CYS A 81 -2.38 17.27 3.91
CA CYS A 81 -2.41 18.12 2.73
C CYS A 81 -3.81 18.57 2.30
N ASP A 82 -4.86 17.75 2.47
CA ASP A 82 -6.19 18.08 1.98
C ASP A 82 -6.90 19.12 2.85
N PRO A 83 -7.93 19.78 2.33
CA PRO A 83 -8.84 20.59 3.15
C PRO A 83 -9.41 19.78 4.33
N ILE A 84 -9.62 20.44 5.46
CA ILE A 84 -10.10 19.76 6.67
C ILE A 84 -11.49 19.13 6.45
N GLU A 85 -12.30 19.73 5.61
CA GLU A 85 -13.64 19.27 5.23
C GLU A 85 -13.61 17.90 4.57
N ASP A 86 -12.61 17.64 3.71
CA ASP A 86 -12.48 16.42 2.94
C ASP A 86 -12.00 15.22 3.78
N ILE A 87 -11.26 15.49 4.86
CA ILE A 87 -10.70 14.46 5.75
C ILE A 87 -11.55 14.22 7.01
N ASN A 88 -12.48 15.11 7.31
CA ASN A 88 -13.21 15.11 8.57
C ASN A 88 -14.06 13.84 8.77
N ASP A 89 -14.69 13.35 7.71
CA ASP A 89 -15.52 12.13 7.78
C ASP A 89 -14.65 10.91 8.10
N TYR A 90 -13.50 10.78 7.44
CA TYR A 90 -12.54 9.72 7.73
C TYR A 90 -12.03 9.80 9.18
N ILE A 91 -11.69 11.00 9.67
CA ILE A 91 -11.24 11.17 11.07
C ILE A 91 -12.34 10.78 12.06
N LYS A 92 -13.59 11.10 11.78
CA LYS A 92 -14.71 10.72 12.64
C LYS A 92 -14.98 9.22 12.62
N GLU A 93 -14.87 8.60 11.46
CA GLU A 93 -15.10 7.16 11.28
C GLU A 93 -13.99 6.34 11.96
N GLU A 94 -12.71 6.66 11.68
CA GLU A 94 -11.59 5.85 12.13
C GLU A 94 -11.09 6.20 13.55
N TYR A 95 -11.22 7.46 13.94
CA TYR A 95 -10.72 7.99 15.22
C TYR A 95 -11.84 8.55 16.12
N GLY A 96 -13.09 8.18 15.85
CA GLY A 96 -14.24 8.62 16.65
C GLY A 96 -14.32 7.99 18.04
N ALA A 97 -13.76 6.79 18.23
CA ALA A 97 -13.79 6.09 19.51
C ALA A 97 -12.88 6.78 20.56
N GLU A 98 -13.28 6.74 21.83
CA GLU A 98 -12.58 7.39 22.95
C GLU A 98 -11.09 6.99 23.06
N LYS A 99 -10.77 5.72 22.79
CA LYS A 99 -9.38 5.22 22.78
C LYS A 99 -8.45 5.94 21.80
N PHE A 100 -8.99 6.62 20.78
CA PHE A 100 -8.25 7.36 19.77
C PHE A 100 -8.32 8.88 19.96
N ALA A 101 -8.88 9.38 21.08
CA ALA A 101 -9.06 10.80 21.32
C ALA A 101 -7.77 11.62 21.15
N ILE A 102 -6.63 11.10 21.65
CA ILE A 102 -5.32 11.75 21.55
C ILE A 102 -4.89 11.92 20.08
N ILE A 103 -5.02 10.88 19.26
CA ILE A 103 -4.66 10.94 17.82
C ILE A 103 -5.56 11.95 17.10
N LYS A 104 -6.86 11.86 17.33
CA LYS A 104 -7.87 12.75 16.76
C LYS A 104 -7.58 14.22 17.08
N GLU A 105 -7.34 14.52 18.35
CA GLU A 105 -7.01 15.88 18.80
C GLU A 105 -5.68 16.37 18.20
N SER A 106 -4.69 15.50 18.10
CA SER A 106 -3.39 15.81 17.49
C SER A 106 -3.54 16.16 16.00
N ILE A 107 -4.37 15.42 15.25
CA ILE A 107 -4.65 15.72 13.85
C ILE A 107 -5.32 17.09 13.73
N TYR A 108 -6.39 17.35 14.48
CA TYR A 108 -7.10 18.64 14.42
C TYR A 108 -6.21 19.80 14.86
N SER A 109 -5.42 19.64 15.92
CA SER A 109 -4.50 20.68 16.40
C SER A 109 -3.43 21.02 15.35
N LEU A 110 -2.86 19.99 14.69
CA LEU A 110 -1.93 20.23 13.59
C LEU A 110 -2.61 20.97 12.45
N ARG A 111 -3.79 20.51 12.01
CA ARG A 111 -4.50 21.01 10.84
C ARG A 111 -5.08 22.42 11.04
N ALA A 112 -5.32 22.82 12.27
CA ALA A 112 -5.70 24.21 12.60
C ALA A 112 -4.57 25.22 12.27
N ASN A 113 -3.33 24.77 12.21
CA ASN A 113 -2.17 25.65 12.05
C ASN A 113 -1.30 25.34 10.81
N LYS A 114 -1.42 24.14 10.25
CA LYS A 114 -0.58 23.70 9.13
C LYS A 114 -1.33 22.90 8.09
N ARG A 115 -1.05 23.22 6.83
CA ARG A 115 -1.43 22.49 5.65
C ARG A 115 -0.24 22.41 4.72
N LEU A 116 0.15 21.21 4.31
CA LEU A 116 1.28 21.01 3.42
C LEU A 116 0.83 20.84 1.97
N PHE A 117 1.68 21.29 1.05
CA PHE A 117 1.47 21.07 -0.38
C PHE A 117 2.02 19.69 -0.78
N PRO A 118 1.20 18.79 -1.35
CA PRO A 118 1.64 17.44 -1.69
C PRO A 118 2.36 17.43 -3.03
N VAL A 119 3.53 16.79 -3.07
CA VAL A 119 4.22 16.40 -4.30
C VAL A 119 4.50 14.90 -4.24
N THR A 120 4.08 14.16 -5.26
CA THR A 120 4.24 12.71 -5.30
C THR A 120 5.11 12.27 -6.46
N MET A 121 6.06 11.36 -6.19
CA MET A 121 6.92 10.69 -7.15
C MET A 121 6.75 9.18 -7.03
N TYR A 122 6.99 8.43 -8.11
CA TYR A 122 6.79 6.99 -8.14
C TYR A 122 7.88 6.27 -8.95
N GLY A 123 8.44 5.20 -8.38
CA GLY A 123 9.39 4.33 -9.05
C GLY A 123 10.69 5.03 -9.44
N HIS A 124 11.31 4.55 -10.51
CA HIS A 124 12.64 4.97 -10.94
C HIS A 124 12.72 6.41 -11.50
N CYS A 125 11.61 7.02 -11.87
CA CYS A 125 11.52 8.40 -12.41
C CYS A 125 12.53 8.70 -13.55
N SER A 126 12.89 7.72 -14.38
CA SER A 126 13.83 7.88 -15.51
C SER A 126 15.20 8.45 -15.12
N ILE A 127 15.72 8.17 -13.94
CA ILE A 127 17.04 8.60 -13.49
C ILE A 127 18.10 7.72 -14.16
N ALA A 128 18.81 8.28 -15.12
CA ALA A 128 19.90 7.61 -15.83
C ALA A 128 21.31 8.07 -15.35
N HIS A 129 21.40 9.24 -14.73
CA HIS A 129 22.63 9.83 -14.20
C HIS A 129 22.37 10.52 -12.87
N LYS A 130 23.43 10.72 -12.08
CA LYS A 130 23.32 11.38 -10.77
C LYS A 130 22.62 12.76 -10.85
N ASP A 131 22.96 13.56 -11.87
CA ASP A 131 22.41 14.90 -12.07
C ASP A 131 20.90 14.90 -12.41
N ASP A 132 20.33 13.75 -12.73
CA ASP A 132 18.90 13.64 -13.07
C ASP A 132 18.02 13.68 -11.82
N LEU A 133 18.55 13.40 -10.64
CA LEU A 133 17.81 13.47 -9.39
C LEU A 133 17.23 14.87 -9.15
N SER A 134 18.06 15.90 -9.25
CA SER A 134 17.62 17.29 -9.11
C SER A 134 16.54 17.66 -10.10
N LEU A 135 16.71 17.26 -11.35
CA LEU A 135 15.73 17.54 -12.41
C LEU A 135 14.39 16.83 -12.18
N GLN A 136 14.40 15.57 -11.75
CA GLN A 136 13.19 14.83 -11.47
C GLN A 136 12.40 15.48 -10.31
N ILE A 137 13.09 15.87 -9.26
CA ILE A 137 12.45 16.57 -8.12
C ILE A 137 11.88 17.92 -8.58
N GLN A 138 12.67 18.73 -9.33
CA GLN A 138 12.21 20.01 -9.86
C GLN A 138 10.99 19.84 -10.77
N SER A 139 11.05 18.89 -11.72
CA SER A 139 9.95 18.61 -12.64
C SER A 139 8.66 18.24 -11.93
N HIS A 140 8.72 17.29 -10.96
CA HIS A 140 7.52 16.85 -10.24
C HIS A 140 6.94 17.97 -9.36
N ILE A 141 7.77 18.82 -8.75
CA ILE A 141 7.30 19.97 -7.98
C ILE A 141 6.62 20.98 -8.91
N CYS A 142 7.25 21.35 -10.02
CA CYS A 142 6.65 22.29 -10.99
C CYS A 142 5.34 21.76 -11.55
N GLN A 143 5.28 20.47 -11.96
CA GLN A 143 4.06 19.84 -12.44
C GLN A 143 2.95 19.83 -11.37
N ALA A 144 3.29 19.57 -10.11
CA ALA A 144 2.31 19.61 -9.02
C ALA A 144 1.76 21.02 -8.81
N LEU A 145 2.61 22.04 -8.88
CA LEU A 145 2.22 23.46 -8.77
C LEU A 145 1.31 23.87 -9.94
N ASP A 146 1.69 23.49 -11.16
CA ASP A 146 0.89 23.77 -12.37
C ASP A 146 -0.47 23.09 -12.31
N ASN A 147 -0.52 21.81 -11.92
CA ASN A 147 -1.77 21.06 -11.77
C ASN A 147 -2.70 21.67 -10.70
N ALA A 148 -2.12 22.28 -9.68
CA ALA A 148 -2.88 22.99 -8.63
C ALA A 148 -3.26 24.44 -9.05
N GLY A 149 -2.82 24.90 -10.23
CA GLY A 149 -3.08 26.26 -10.71
C GLY A 149 -2.36 27.34 -9.90
N LEU A 150 -1.21 27.00 -9.29
CA LEU A 150 -0.45 27.93 -8.44
C LEU A 150 0.65 28.61 -9.25
N ASP A 151 0.61 29.94 -9.29
CA ASP A 151 1.63 30.76 -9.96
C ASP A 151 2.86 30.95 -9.04
N ILE A 152 3.66 29.89 -8.93
CA ILE A 152 4.92 29.86 -8.21
C ILE A 152 6.06 29.74 -9.23
N THR A 153 6.80 30.82 -9.40
CA THR A 153 7.86 30.90 -10.43
C THR A 153 9.23 30.99 -9.75
N VAL A 154 9.93 29.87 -9.70
CA VAL A 154 11.34 29.80 -9.28
C VAL A 154 12.15 29.23 -10.45
N LYS A 155 13.27 29.88 -10.74
CA LYS A 155 14.13 29.49 -11.85
C LYS A 155 14.64 28.06 -11.67
N THR A 156 14.40 27.22 -12.68
CA THR A 156 14.78 25.81 -12.70
C THR A 156 16.06 25.56 -13.52
N ASP A 157 16.60 24.36 -13.44
CA ASP A 157 17.63 23.92 -14.36
C ASP A 157 17.13 23.93 -15.82
N PHE A 158 15.83 23.68 -16.06
CA PHE A 158 15.22 23.80 -17.39
C PHE A 158 15.35 25.22 -17.95
N ASP A 159 15.10 26.25 -17.14
CA ASP A 159 15.22 27.64 -17.56
C ASP A 159 16.68 28.01 -17.92
N ASN A 160 17.65 27.40 -17.22
CA ASN A 160 19.06 27.57 -17.55
C ASN A 160 19.39 26.98 -18.92
N TYR A 161 18.85 25.80 -19.25
CA TYR A 161 19.01 25.21 -20.58
C TYR A 161 18.30 26.05 -21.64
N ILE A 162 17.03 26.45 -21.43
CA ILE A 162 16.27 27.28 -22.35
C ILE A 162 17.03 28.60 -22.66
N SER A 163 17.49 29.30 -21.63
CA SER A 163 18.28 30.52 -21.78
C SER A 163 19.57 30.30 -22.57
N ASN A 164 20.24 29.15 -22.40
CA ASN A 164 21.44 28.81 -23.16
C ASN A 164 21.09 28.47 -24.62
N ILE A 165 20.01 27.76 -24.87
CA ILE A 165 19.53 27.44 -26.23
C ILE A 165 19.23 28.72 -27.02
N GLU A 166 18.59 29.71 -26.38
CA GLU A 166 18.28 31.00 -26.99
C GLU A 166 19.53 31.82 -27.31
N LYS A 167 20.50 31.83 -26.38
CA LYS A 167 21.75 32.62 -26.52
C LYS A 167 22.74 32.02 -27.53
N ASN A 168 22.67 30.71 -27.77
CA ASN A 168 23.69 30.01 -28.60
C ASN A 168 23.03 29.21 -29.76
N PRO A 169 22.29 29.89 -30.65
CA PRO A 169 21.47 29.21 -31.66
C PRO A 169 22.21 28.24 -32.55
N ILE A 170 23.40 28.62 -33.02
CA ILE A 170 24.20 27.81 -33.97
C ILE A 170 24.67 26.50 -33.32
N ILE A 171 25.07 26.52 -32.06
CA ILE A 171 25.50 25.33 -31.33
C ILE A 171 24.37 24.32 -31.21
N TRP A 172 23.20 24.81 -30.83
CA TRP A 172 22.03 23.95 -30.60
C TRP A 172 21.38 23.43 -31.88
N ASP A 173 21.37 24.23 -32.97
CA ASP A 173 20.95 23.75 -34.28
C ASP A 173 21.86 22.60 -34.76
N THR A 174 23.19 22.79 -34.66
CA THR A 174 24.15 21.75 -35.00
C THR A 174 24.00 20.50 -34.13
N LEU A 175 23.72 20.65 -32.84
CA LEU A 175 23.53 19.53 -31.93
C LEU A 175 22.30 18.71 -32.34
N ILE A 176 21.18 19.37 -32.60
CA ILE A 176 19.92 18.72 -33.03
C ILE A 176 20.12 17.99 -34.37
N GLU A 177 20.79 18.64 -35.34
CA GLU A 177 21.05 18.04 -36.65
C GLU A 177 21.94 16.78 -36.58
N ASN A 178 22.85 16.71 -35.63
CA ASN A 178 23.82 15.61 -35.51
C ASN A 178 23.40 14.49 -34.56
N ASP A 179 22.39 14.66 -33.72
CA ASP A 179 21.89 13.62 -32.82
C ASP A 179 20.48 13.17 -33.28
N LEU A 180 20.40 11.98 -33.92
CA LEU A 180 19.16 11.46 -34.50
C LEU A 180 18.08 11.20 -33.44
N GLU A 181 18.47 10.87 -32.22
CA GLU A 181 17.54 10.62 -31.14
C GLU A 181 16.90 11.93 -30.69
N LEU A 182 17.72 12.96 -30.43
CA LEU A 182 17.24 14.29 -30.08
C LEU A 182 16.40 14.90 -31.22
N GLN A 183 16.85 14.76 -32.47
CA GLN A 183 16.13 15.27 -33.65
C GLN A 183 14.76 14.62 -33.81
N SER A 184 14.62 13.32 -33.51
CA SER A 184 13.34 12.62 -33.58
C SER A 184 12.34 13.14 -32.55
N TYR A 185 12.80 13.60 -31.42
CA TYR A 185 11.97 14.11 -30.32
C TYR A 185 11.67 15.60 -30.47
N ALA A 186 12.70 16.40 -30.80
CA ALA A 186 12.60 17.83 -31.04
C ALA A 186 13.36 18.20 -32.33
N PRO A 187 12.65 18.30 -33.47
CA PRO A 187 13.29 18.51 -34.77
C PRO A 187 13.92 19.90 -34.96
N ASP A 188 13.57 20.85 -34.12
CA ASP A 188 14.13 22.19 -34.14
C ASP A 188 14.17 22.82 -32.74
N ARG A 189 14.92 23.93 -32.61
CA ARG A 189 15.05 24.67 -31.34
C ARG A 189 13.73 25.20 -30.79
N LYS A 190 12.77 25.55 -31.63
CA LYS A 190 11.47 26.08 -31.17
C LYS A 190 10.69 24.98 -30.45
N LYS A 191 10.68 23.80 -31.04
CA LYS A 191 10.06 22.63 -30.44
C LYS A 191 10.79 22.23 -29.14
N LEU A 192 12.14 22.21 -29.18
CA LEU A 192 12.98 21.91 -28.04
C LEU A 192 12.70 22.86 -26.84
N ILE A 193 12.69 24.17 -27.08
CA ILE A 193 12.37 25.17 -26.04
C ILE A 193 10.96 24.98 -25.52
N LYS A 194 9.99 24.79 -26.41
CA LYS A 194 8.60 24.62 -26.02
C LYS A 194 8.42 23.40 -25.11
N ASP A 195 9.01 22.27 -25.45
CA ASP A 195 8.83 21.04 -24.67
C ASP A 195 9.64 21.09 -23.36
N LEU A 196 10.84 21.69 -23.35
CA LEU A 196 11.58 21.95 -22.13
C LEU A 196 10.84 22.90 -21.18
N SER A 197 10.09 23.89 -21.71
CA SER A 197 9.32 24.81 -20.88
C SER A 197 8.13 24.15 -20.15
N THR A 198 7.74 22.94 -20.59
CA THR A 198 6.74 22.12 -19.88
C THR A 198 7.34 21.23 -18.79
N GLY A 199 8.67 21.32 -18.55
CA GLY A 199 9.36 20.50 -17.57
C GLY A 199 9.59 19.05 -18.01
N ASP A 200 9.67 18.77 -19.31
CA ASP A 200 9.92 17.43 -19.85
C ASP A 200 11.32 16.93 -19.46
N SER A 201 11.39 16.17 -18.40
CA SER A 201 12.64 15.62 -17.84
C SER A 201 13.27 14.56 -18.76
N ALA A 202 12.45 13.80 -19.52
CA ALA A 202 12.96 12.82 -20.47
C ALA A 202 13.70 13.52 -21.60
N LEU A 203 13.10 14.59 -22.16
CA LEU A 203 13.73 15.40 -23.17
C LEU A 203 15.02 16.05 -22.67
N LEU A 204 15.04 16.57 -21.44
CA LEU A 204 16.26 17.16 -20.89
C LEU A 204 17.36 16.12 -20.70
N THR A 205 17.03 14.91 -20.33
CA THR A 205 17.99 13.79 -20.28
C THR A 205 18.57 13.48 -21.67
N LEU A 206 17.73 13.47 -22.72
CA LEU A 206 18.21 13.33 -24.12
C LEU A 206 19.15 14.48 -24.52
N VAL A 207 18.81 15.72 -24.19
CA VAL A 207 19.67 16.90 -24.40
C VAL A 207 21.02 16.75 -23.74
N LYS A 208 21.06 16.34 -22.46
CA LYS A 208 22.30 16.08 -21.74
C LYS A 208 23.14 14.99 -22.38
N ASN A 209 22.51 13.92 -22.83
CA ASN A 209 23.18 12.82 -23.51
C ASN A 209 23.76 13.26 -24.87
N ALA A 210 23.00 14.03 -25.65
CA ALA A 210 23.47 14.58 -26.92
C ALA A 210 24.67 15.51 -26.72
N LEU A 211 24.64 16.38 -25.70
CA LEU A 211 25.79 17.23 -25.31
C LEU A 211 27.04 16.40 -24.95
N ARG A 212 26.87 15.35 -24.15
CA ARG A 212 27.97 14.44 -23.76
C ARG A 212 28.55 13.71 -24.98
N LYS A 213 27.71 13.17 -25.86
CA LYS A 213 28.12 12.50 -27.11
C LYS A 213 28.91 13.45 -28.04
N SER A 214 28.47 14.70 -28.14
CA SER A 214 29.09 15.70 -29.01
C SER A 214 30.42 16.25 -28.47
N GLY A 215 30.76 16.01 -27.20
CA GLY A 215 31.92 16.62 -26.55
C GLY A 215 31.78 18.12 -26.28
N LEU A 216 30.58 18.68 -26.48
CA LEU A 216 30.31 20.08 -26.19
C LEU A 216 30.17 20.30 -24.69
N HIS A 217 31.05 21.09 -24.12
CA HIS A 217 30.94 21.51 -22.72
C HIS A 217 30.17 22.82 -22.64
N VAL A 218 28.85 22.72 -22.47
CA VAL A 218 28.03 23.89 -22.17
C VAL A 218 28.11 24.13 -20.65
N ARG A 219 28.70 25.25 -20.24
CA ARG A 219 28.68 25.69 -18.84
C ARG A 219 27.25 26.17 -18.52
N LEU A 220 26.52 25.37 -17.81
CA LEU A 220 25.22 25.69 -17.21
C LEU A 220 25.46 25.88 -15.72
N GLU A 221 24.89 26.92 -15.16
CA GLU A 221 24.78 27.05 -13.72
C GLU A 221 23.77 26.02 -13.26
N GLN A 222 24.22 25.02 -12.54
CA GLN A 222 23.35 24.03 -11.91
C GLN A 222 22.89 24.62 -10.58
N GLU A 223 21.58 24.73 -10.39
CA GLU A 223 21.04 25.18 -9.12
C GLU A 223 21.31 24.11 -8.04
N ASN A 224 21.70 24.56 -6.85
CA ASN A 224 21.78 23.65 -5.71
C ASN A 224 20.35 23.23 -5.34
N LEU A 225 20.07 21.92 -5.42
CA LEU A 225 18.72 21.37 -5.20
C LEU A 225 18.13 21.83 -3.85
N CYS A 226 18.92 21.82 -2.78
CA CYS A 226 18.44 22.21 -1.47
C CYS A 226 18.06 23.70 -1.44
N LYS A 227 18.90 24.57 -2.03
CA LYS A 227 18.62 26.00 -2.11
C LYS A 227 17.36 26.27 -2.94
N TRP A 228 17.27 25.63 -4.11
CA TRP A 228 16.11 25.73 -4.99
C TRP A 228 14.82 25.29 -4.29
N PHE A 229 14.86 24.16 -3.60
CA PHE A 229 13.72 23.63 -2.85
C PHE A 229 13.23 24.60 -1.75
N PHE A 230 14.15 25.28 -1.08
CA PHE A 230 13.82 26.33 -0.12
C PHE A 230 13.20 27.57 -0.78
N GLU A 231 13.70 27.99 -1.93
CA GLU A 231 13.15 29.13 -2.67
C GLU A 231 11.70 28.85 -3.09
N VAL A 232 11.44 27.65 -3.64
CA VAL A 232 10.07 27.23 -3.99
C VAL A 232 9.17 27.22 -2.76
N GLN A 233 9.62 26.64 -1.65
CA GLN A 233 8.85 26.63 -0.40
C GLN A 233 8.51 28.04 0.07
N ASN A 234 9.48 28.95 0.06
CA ASN A 234 9.27 30.31 0.53
C ASN A 234 8.26 31.07 -0.35
N GLU A 235 8.35 30.91 -1.67
CA GLU A 235 7.38 31.46 -2.61
C GLU A 235 5.98 30.86 -2.39
N LEU A 236 5.89 29.55 -2.21
CA LEU A 236 4.63 28.85 -1.93
C LEU A 236 3.96 29.39 -0.65
N VAL A 237 4.72 29.46 0.45
CA VAL A 237 4.22 29.97 1.74
C VAL A 237 3.81 31.44 1.65
N ALA A 238 4.53 32.24 0.87
CA ALA A 238 4.22 33.66 0.71
C ALA A 238 2.96 33.92 -0.13
N LYS A 239 2.65 33.06 -1.10
CA LYS A 239 1.58 33.27 -2.09
C LYS A 239 0.32 32.44 -1.86
N THR A 240 0.37 31.45 -0.96
CA THR A 240 -0.72 30.48 -0.77
C THR A 240 -1.03 30.23 0.71
N GLU A 241 -2.05 29.44 0.96
CA GLU A 241 -2.41 28.96 2.31
C GLU A 241 -1.54 27.80 2.82
N TYR A 242 -0.66 27.26 1.98
CA TYR A 242 0.22 26.16 2.37
C TYR A 242 1.37 26.65 3.25
N ASN A 243 1.78 25.82 4.19
CA ASN A 243 2.83 26.15 5.16
C ASN A 243 4.17 25.48 4.85
N GLY A 244 4.23 24.67 3.81
CA GLY A 244 5.42 23.93 3.38
C GLY A 244 5.08 22.85 2.35
N ILE A 245 6.05 22.05 1.96
CA ILE A 245 5.93 21.00 0.95
C ILE A 245 6.09 19.63 1.61
N LEU A 246 5.24 18.66 1.24
CA LEU A 246 5.42 17.24 1.52
C LEU A 246 5.79 16.53 0.23
N LEU A 247 7.08 16.23 0.06
CA LEU A 247 7.59 15.48 -1.08
C LEU A 247 7.61 13.99 -0.73
N MET A 248 6.75 13.19 -1.36
CA MET A 248 6.63 11.75 -1.15
C MET A 248 7.09 10.98 -2.38
N TRP A 249 7.95 9.98 -2.16
CA TRP A 249 8.45 9.13 -3.24
C TRP A 249 8.15 7.66 -2.95
N ASP A 250 7.17 7.13 -3.67
CA ASP A 250 6.78 5.71 -3.54
C ASP A 250 7.57 4.82 -4.50
N GLU A 251 7.69 3.54 -4.16
CA GLU A 251 8.52 2.54 -4.85
C GLU A 251 9.98 3.02 -5.05
N PHE A 252 10.51 3.77 -4.07
CA PHE A 252 11.89 4.29 -4.11
C PHE A 252 12.94 3.16 -4.10
N THR A 253 12.55 1.94 -3.80
CA THR A 253 13.37 0.73 -3.88
C THR A 253 14.05 0.58 -5.24
N ASP A 254 13.33 0.85 -6.33
CA ASP A 254 13.84 0.70 -7.69
C ASP A 254 15.02 1.65 -7.97
N VAL A 255 14.97 2.85 -7.40
CA VAL A 255 16.07 3.82 -7.47
C VAL A 255 17.29 3.31 -6.70
N MET A 256 17.07 2.80 -5.48
CA MET A 256 18.14 2.31 -4.61
C MET A 256 18.83 1.06 -5.11
N LEU A 257 18.10 0.17 -5.78
CA LEU A 257 18.64 -1.06 -6.37
C LEU A 257 19.32 -0.85 -7.72
N SER A 258 19.17 0.33 -8.33
CA SER A 258 19.89 0.69 -9.55
C SER A 258 21.38 0.86 -9.29
N ASP A 259 22.19 0.77 -10.34
CA ASP A 259 23.64 1.00 -10.28
C ASP A 259 24.01 2.41 -9.75
N LEU A 260 23.07 3.35 -9.85
CA LEU A 260 23.21 4.74 -9.39
C LEU A 260 22.81 4.92 -7.92
N GLY A 261 22.04 3.99 -7.34
CA GLY A 261 21.50 4.14 -6.00
C GLY A 261 22.49 4.64 -4.95
N PRO A 262 23.69 4.00 -4.80
CA PRO A 262 24.69 4.45 -3.83
C PRO A 262 25.20 5.88 -4.09
N SER A 263 25.28 6.32 -5.36
CA SER A 263 25.75 7.67 -5.71
C SER A 263 24.70 8.76 -5.43
N LEU A 264 23.40 8.41 -5.47
CA LEU A 264 22.29 9.32 -5.19
C LEU A 264 22.10 9.57 -3.70
N LEU A 265 22.59 8.66 -2.85
CA LEU A 265 22.45 8.76 -1.40
C LEU A 265 23.01 10.05 -0.82
N VAL A 266 24.11 10.57 -1.38
CA VAL A 266 24.73 11.80 -0.87
C VAL A 266 23.77 12.98 -1.06
N ASP A 267 23.18 13.14 -2.24
CA ASP A 267 22.28 14.24 -2.55
C ASP A 267 20.97 14.13 -1.76
N LEU A 268 20.48 12.91 -1.57
CA LEU A 268 19.31 12.63 -0.74
C LEU A 268 19.57 12.90 0.75
N GLN A 269 20.80 12.62 1.22
CA GLN A 269 21.20 12.95 2.58
C GLN A 269 21.31 14.47 2.77
N GLU A 270 21.85 15.19 1.79
CA GLU A 270 21.89 16.66 1.82
C GLU A 270 20.47 17.25 1.86
N LEU A 271 19.56 16.70 1.07
CA LEU A 271 18.15 17.12 1.10
C LEU A 271 17.50 16.83 2.45
N ALA A 272 17.73 15.64 3.02
CA ALA A 272 17.23 15.26 4.34
C ALA A 272 17.80 16.18 5.44
N ASP A 273 19.10 16.46 5.41
CA ASP A 273 19.74 17.37 6.36
C ASP A 273 19.20 18.80 6.22
N ALA A 274 18.94 19.26 4.98
CA ALA A 274 18.35 20.56 4.72
C ALA A 274 16.95 20.73 5.33
N THR A 275 16.15 19.65 5.41
CA THR A 275 14.83 19.70 6.04
C THR A 275 14.89 19.86 7.56
N MET A 276 16.04 19.60 8.22
CA MET A 276 16.22 19.79 9.66
C MET A 276 16.28 21.27 10.07
N ASN A 277 16.52 22.17 9.14
CA ASN A 277 16.56 23.60 9.42
C ASN A 277 15.18 24.07 9.91
N THR A 278 15.15 24.77 11.05
CA THR A 278 13.92 25.25 11.68
C THR A 278 13.13 26.28 10.85
N SER A 279 13.78 26.96 9.91
CA SER A 279 13.13 27.85 8.95
C SER A 279 12.45 27.09 7.81
N ASN A 280 12.79 25.82 7.60
CA ASN A 280 12.17 24.95 6.62
C ASN A 280 10.92 24.28 7.20
N ASN A 281 9.83 24.32 6.46
CA ASN A 281 8.57 23.63 6.78
C ASN A 281 8.27 22.51 5.77
N SER A 282 9.26 22.06 5.02
CA SER A 282 9.10 20.99 4.05
C SER A 282 9.59 19.67 4.60
N TYR A 283 9.01 18.58 4.12
CA TYR A 283 9.22 17.22 4.60
C TYR A 283 9.44 16.28 3.43
N PHE A 284 10.37 15.35 3.59
CA PHE A 284 10.70 14.36 2.58
C PHE A 284 10.33 12.97 3.07
N PHE A 285 9.56 12.22 2.28
CA PHE A 285 9.00 10.93 2.68
C PHE A 285 9.32 9.87 1.63
N LEU A 286 10.16 8.90 1.99
CA LEU A 286 10.54 7.76 1.15
C LEU A 286 9.75 6.52 1.55
N ILE A 287 9.26 5.77 0.55
CA ILE A 287 8.53 4.53 0.75
C ILE A 287 9.27 3.41 0.02
N THR A 288 9.68 2.37 0.74
CA THR A 288 10.54 1.33 0.21
C THR A 288 10.13 -0.07 0.63
N HIS A 289 10.68 -1.05 -0.10
CA HIS A 289 10.79 -2.44 0.34
C HIS A 289 12.09 -2.64 1.15
N PRO A 290 12.17 -3.60 2.09
CA PRO A 290 13.38 -3.89 2.86
C PRO A 290 14.65 -4.10 2.04
N SER A 291 14.53 -4.64 0.83
CA SER A 291 15.67 -4.84 -0.08
C SER A 291 16.32 -3.54 -0.59
N ALA A 292 15.70 -2.39 -0.41
CA ALA A 292 16.27 -1.10 -0.85
C ALA A 292 17.68 -0.83 -0.30
N LEU A 293 17.98 -1.36 0.88
CA LEU A 293 19.25 -1.16 1.56
C LEU A 293 20.22 -2.36 1.44
N ASP A 294 19.85 -3.42 0.71
CA ASP A 294 20.65 -4.66 0.65
C ASP A 294 22.01 -4.46 -0.04
N ASN A 295 22.08 -3.51 -0.99
CA ASN A 295 23.32 -3.18 -1.71
C ASN A 295 24.29 -2.28 -0.91
N LEU A 296 23.87 -1.80 0.26
CA LEU A 296 24.69 -0.92 1.10
C LEU A 296 25.47 -1.72 2.15
N LYS A 297 26.71 -1.28 2.39
CA LYS A 297 27.47 -1.77 3.54
C LYS A 297 26.81 -1.34 4.85
N ALA A 298 27.02 -2.11 5.92
CA ALA A 298 26.42 -1.85 7.22
C ALA A 298 26.64 -0.41 7.74
N GLU A 299 27.81 0.15 7.52
CA GLU A 299 28.15 1.53 7.91
C GLU A 299 27.37 2.57 7.08
N GLU A 300 27.27 2.35 5.78
CA GLU A 300 26.52 3.23 4.86
C GLU A 300 25.01 3.17 5.17
N ARG A 301 24.49 1.96 5.44
CA ARG A 301 23.11 1.76 5.87
C ARG A 301 22.80 2.55 7.14
N THR A 302 23.64 2.44 8.17
CA THR A 302 23.46 3.18 9.43
C THR A 302 23.51 4.69 9.23
N LYS A 303 24.45 5.18 8.41
CA LYS A 303 24.56 6.62 8.10
C LYS A 303 23.35 7.13 7.33
N THR A 304 22.82 6.33 6.40
CA THR A 304 21.65 6.70 5.60
C THR A 304 20.40 6.73 6.46
N THR A 305 20.10 5.64 7.16
CA THR A 305 18.88 5.55 7.97
C THR A 305 18.89 6.52 9.15
N GLY A 306 20.07 6.87 9.68
CA GLY A 306 20.24 7.82 10.77
C GLY A 306 19.84 9.27 10.45
N ARG A 307 19.58 9.61 9.19
CA ARG A 307 19.08 10.95 8.77
C ARG A 307 17.57 11.03 8.61
N TYR A 308 16.89 9.92 8.83
CA TYR A 308 15.44 9.80 8.66
C TYR A 308 14.78 9.30 9.94
N HIS A 309 13.53 9.64 10.15
CA HIS A 309 12.65 8.84 10.97
C HIS A 309 12.39 7.53 10.24
N TYR A 310 13.22 6.53 10.54
CA TYR A 310 13.15 5.22 9.92
C TYR A 310 12.07 4.38 10.60
N MET A 311 11.07 3.96 9.84
CA MET A 311 9.86 3.32 10.34
C MET A 311 9.57 2.05 9.55
N HIS A 312 9.27 0.98 10.27
CA HIS A 312 8.85 -0.28 9.66
C HIS A 312 7.33 -0.36 9.66
N TYR A 313 6.76 -0.78 8.55
CA TYR A 313 5.34 -1.02 8.40
C TYR A 313 5.08 -2.44 7.93
N ASN A 314 4.62 -3.29 8.85
CA ASN A 314 4.26 -4.67 8.58
C ASN A 314 2.78 -4.86 8.91
N MET A 315 2.08 -5.62 8.09
CA MET A 315 0.69 -5.96 8.39
C MET A 315 0.67 -7.07 9.46
N GLU A 316 0.13 -6.77 10.63
CA GLU A 316 -0.10 -7.79 11.65
C GLU A 316 -1.31 -8.66 11.29
N PRO A 317 -1.32 -9.96 11.66
CA PRO A 317 -2.43 -10.86 11.38
C PRO A 317 -3.78 -10.35 11.92
N VAL A 318 -3.76 -9.72 13.07
CA VAL A 318 -4.95 -9.15 13.74
C VAL A 318 -5.57 -8.02 12.92
N SER A 319 -4.75 -7.19 12.31
CA SER A 319 -5.23 -6.14 11.39
C SER A 319 -5.93 -6.73 10.18
N ALA A 320 -5.56 -7.94 9.76
CA ALA A 320 -6.18 -8.60 8.62
C ALA A 320 -7.65 -8.94 8.87
N PHE A 321 -8.05 -9.36 10.08
CA PHE A 321 -9.48 -9.61 10.38
C PHE A 321 -10.32 -8.34 10.27
N LYS A 322 -9.83 -7.23 10.82
CA LYS A 322 -10.48 -5.93 10.75
C LYS A 322 -10.62 -5.46 9.30
N ILE A 323 -9.55 -5.62 8.51
CA ILE A 323 -9.57 -5.24 7.10
C ILE A 323 -10.53 -6.15 6.31
N MET A 324 -10.54 -7.46 6.57
CA MET A 324 -11.49 -8.39 5.96
C MET A 324 -12.93 -8.04 6.33
N SER A 325 -13.21 -7.75 7.61
CA SER A 325 -14.56 -7.45 8.08
C SER A 325 -15.15 -6.23 7.38
N ARG A 326 -14.34 -5.22 7.10
CA ARG A 326 -14.78 -4.02 6.40
C ARG A 326 -14.95 -4.19 4.89
N LYS A 327 -14.49 -5.29 4.32
CA LYS A 327 -14.87 -5.66 2.95
C LYS A 327 -16.33 -6.05 2.83
N PHE A 328 -16.91 -6.56 3.89
CA PHE A 328 -18.33 -6.88 3.94
C PHE A 328 -19.12 -5.63 4.34
N VAL A 329 -19.74 -4.99 3.35
CA VAL A 329 -20.67 -3.89 3.60
C VAL A 329 -22.02 -4.50 3.94
N HIS A 330 -22.39 -4.42 5.20
CA HIS A 330 -23.64 -4.95 5.70
C HIS A 330 -24.81 -4.02 5.35
N GLU A 331 -25.97 -4.61 5.05
CA GLU A 331 -27.21 -3.86 4.96
C GLU A 331 -27.49 -3.17 6.29
N GLN A 332 -27.78 -1.88 6.25
CA GLN A 332 -28.02 -1.06 7.45
C GLN A 332 -29.50 -0.73 7.66
N ASP A 333 -30.32 -0.91 6.63
CA ASP A 333 -31.74 -0.67 6.75
C ASP A 333 -32.44 -1.81 7.53
N SER A 334 -32.74 -1.54 8.80
CA SER A 334 -33.39 -2.49 9.68
C SER A 334 -34.81 -2.87 9.22
N SER A 335 -35.41 -2.11 8.30
CA SER A 335 -36.71 -2.46 7.67
C SER A 335 -36.57 -3.51 6.57
N ASN A 336 -35.35 -3.72 6.06
CA ASN A 336 -35.05 -4.75 5.07
C ASN A 336 -35.11 -6.15 5.71
N PRO A 337 -35.96 -7.06 5.21
CA PRO A 337 -36.05 -8.43 5.74
C PRO A 337 -34.73 -9.19 5.71
N ALA A 338 -33.81 -8.85 4.79
CA ALA A 338 -32.47 -9.43 4.71
C ALA A 338 -31.63 -9.09 5.94
N TYR A 339 -31.72 -7.85 6.43
CA TYR A 339 -31.01 -7.39 7.63
C TYR A 339 -31.37 -8.30 8.84
N ALA A 340 -32.65 -8.41 9.15
CA ALA A 340 -33.12 -9.17 10.32
C ALA A 340 -32.70 -10.65 10.25
N LEU A 341 -32.90 -11.29 9.09
CA LEU A 341 -32.57 -12.69 8.90
C LEU A 341 -31.06 -12.95 8.96
N TYR A 342 -30.26 -12.10 8.32
CA TYR A 342 -28.82 -12.21 8.35
C TYR A 342 -28.27 -12.09 9.78
N HIS A 343 -28.71 -11.10 10.54
CA HIS A 343 -28.30 -10.92 11.93
C HIS A 343 -28.72 -12.08 12.82
N GLN A 344 -29.93 -12.60 12.65
CA GLN A 344 -30.39 -13.78 13.38
C GLN A 344 -29.50 -15.01 13.09
N MET A 345 -29.09 -15.20 11.82
CA MET A 345 -28.21 -16.30 11.44
C MET A 345 -26.81 -16.08 12.04
N THR A 346 -26.28 -14.90 11.93
CA THR A 346 -24.97 -14.55 12.50
C THR A 346 -24.91 -14.81 14.00
N ASP A 347 -25.91 -14.36 14.75
CA ASP A 347 -26.02 -14.59 16.19
C ASP A 347 -26.15 -16.06 16.56
N LYS A 348 -26.95 -16.81 15.79
CA LYS A 348 -27.10 -18.26 15.97
C LYS A 348 -25.79 -19.00 15.80
N TYR A 349 -25.09 -18.76 14.68
CA TYR A 349 -23.83 -19.44 14.38
C TYR A 349 -22.70 -18.99 15.30
N PHE A 350 -22.65 -17.71 15.65
CA PHE A 350 -21.73 -17.22 16.66
C PHE A 350 -21.90 -17.95 18.00
N ALA A 351 -23.15 -18.13 18.46
CA ALA A 351 -23.41 -18.86 19.71
C ALA A 351 -23.02 -20.35 19.61
N GLN A 352 -23.25 -20.99 18.46
CA GLN A 352 -22.86 -22.40 18.24
C GLN A 352 -21.36 -22.65 18.16
N MET A 353 -20.60 -21.68 17.65
CA MET A 353 -19.17 -21.79 17.39
C MET A 353 -18.34 -20.88 18.31
N ARG A 354 -18.89 -20.48 19.45
CA ARG A 354 -18.27 -19.49 20.32
C ARG A 354 -16.81 -19.83 20.68
N ASP A 355 -16.54 -21.06 21.04
CA ASP A 355 -15.19 -21.52 21.40
C ASP A 355 -14.21 -21.39 20.23
N VAL A 356 -14.68 -21.64 18.98
CA VAL A 356 -13.85 -21.48 17.78
C VAL A 356 -13.54 -20.01 17.51
N TYR A 357 -14.54 -19.13 17.66
CA TYR A 357 -14.32 -17.68 17.52
C TYR A 357 -13.33 -17.15 18.58
N GLU A 358 -13.53 -17.53 19.84
CA GLU A 358 -12.66 -17.13 20.96
C GLU A 358 -11.22 -17.64 20.78
N LYS A 359 -11.03 -18.89 20.34
CA LYS A 359 -9.71 -19.46 20.05
C LYS A 359 -8.87 -18.59 19.09
N TYR A 360 -9.50 -18.08 18.03
CA TYR A 360 -8.78 -17.22 17.07
C TYR A 360 -8.66 -15.77 17.54
N ALA A 361 -9.63 -15.27 18.30
CA ALA A 361 -9.56 -13.93 18.87
C ALA A 361 -8.48 -13.79 19.96
N GLU A 362 -8.27 -14.82 20.79
CA GLU A 362 -7.26 -14.85 21.85
C GLU A 362 -5.81 -14.73 21.35
N THR A 363 -5.58 -14.98 20.05
CA THR A 363 -4.25 -14.75 19.44
C THR A 363 -3.90 -13.27 19.28
N SER A 364 -4.82 -12.37 19.58
CA SER A 364 -4.68 -10.92 19.38
C SER A 364 -4.48 -10.15 20.68
N ASN A 365 -3.89 -8.95 20.55
CA ASN A 365 -3.72 -8.02 21.68
C ASN A 365 -5.07 -7.42 22.16
N ASN A 366 -6.13 -7.49 21.32
CA ASN A 366 -7.47 -7.03 21.66
C ASN A 366 -8.53 -8.08 21.29
N PRO A 367 -8.69 -9.15 22.12
CA PRO A 367 -9.58 -10.26 21.79
C PRO A 367 -11.03 -9.87 21.53
N MET A 368 -11.57 -8.91 22.27
CA MET A 368 -12.97 -8.47 22.14
C MET A 368 -13.23 -7.77 20.79
N GLU A 369 -12.32 -6.93 20.34
CA GLU A 369 -12.45 -6.27 19.02
C GLU A 369 -12.30 -7.30 17.91
N THR A 370 -11.29 -8.17 18.01
CA THR A 370 -11.07 -9.26 17.04
C THR A 370 -12.26 -10.22 16.96
N LEU A 371 -12.89 -10.51 18.08
CA LEU A 371 -14.09 -11.34 18.13
C LEU A 371 -15.25 -10.70 17.33
N ASN A 372 -15.44 -9.39 17.48
CA ASN A 372 -16.44 -8.64 16.72
C ASN A 372 -16.11 -8.59 15.22
N ASP A 373 -14.84 -8.40 14.87
CA ASP A 373 -14.38 -8.43 13.48
C ASP A 373 -14.63 -9.79 12.83
N LEU A 374 -14.27 -10.88 13.53
CA LEU A 374 -14.54 -12.24 13.06
C LEU A 374 -16.04 -12.53 12.93
N LYS A 375 -16.85 -12.08 13.87
CA LYS A 375 -18.32 -12.24 13.81
C LYS A 375 -18.89 -11.51 12.60
N SER A 376 -18.39 -10.32 12.28
CA SER A 376 -18.86 -9.53 11.14
C SER A 376 -18.46 -10.11 9.77
N LEU A 377 -17.56 -11.10 9.74
CA LEU A 377 -17.18 -11.82 8.52
C LEU A 377 -18.15 -12.93 8.10
N PHE A 378 -19.18 -13.24 8.91
CA PHE A 378 -20.16 -14.25 8.51
C PHE A 378 -20.74 -13.93 7.11
N PRO A 379 -20.80 -14.88 6.17
CA PRO A 379 -20.70 -16.34 6.31
C PRO A 379 -19.30 -16.95 6.15
N VAL A 380 -18.23 -16.18 6.24
CA VAL A 380 -16.88 -16.77 6.25
C VAL A 380 -16.67 -17.48 7.59
N HIS A 381 -16.28 -18.75 7.52
CA HIS A 381 -15.99 -19.52 8.72
C HIS A 381 -14.74 -18.93 9.44
N PRO A 382 -14.72 -18.79 10.79
CA PRO A 382 -13.60 -18.16 11.51
C PRO A 382 -12.26 -18.83 11.28
N ALA A 383 -12.22 -20.16 11.11
CA ALA A 383 -10.99 -20.87 10.74
C ALA A 383 -10.50 -20.50 9.33
N THR A 384 -11.42 -20.32 8.37
CA THR A 384 -11.09 -19.87 7.01
C THR A 384 -10.51 -18.45 7.05
N ALA A 385 -11.13 -17.56 7.80
CA ALA A 385 -10.60 -16.20 8.01
C ALA A 385 -9.19 -16.23 8.61
N ASN A 386 -8.95 -17.05 9.63
CA ASN A 386 -7.61 -17.23 10.21
C ASN A 386 -6.59 -17.70 9.17
N LEU A 387 -6.90 -18.76 8.40
CA LEU A 387 -5.97 -19.25 7.36
C LEU A 387 -5.74 -18.23 6.24
N ALA A 388 -6.73 -17.44 5.89
CA ALA A 388 -6.57 -16.37 4.90
C ALA A 388 -5.58 -15.30 5.38
N THR A 389 -5.46 -15.03 6.69
CA THR A 389 -4.43 -14.12 7.22
C THR A 389 -3.02 -14.67 7.04
N TYR A 390 -2.82 -15.97 7.24
CA TYR A 390 -1.53 -16.62 6.99
C TYR A 390 -1.16 -16.59 5.51
N TYR A 391 -2.12 -16.84 4.63
CA TYR A 391 -1.90 -16.69 3.19
C TYR A 391 -1.43 -15.29 2.81
N ALA A 392 -2.10 -14.25 3.31
CA ALA A 392 -1.74 -12.86 3.03
C ALA A 392 -0.30 -12.53 3.46
N ARG A 393 0.10 -13.02 4.62
CA ARG A 393 1.44 -12.78 5.18
C ARG A 393 2.56 -13.47 4.39
N GLU A 394 2.32 -14.71 3.98
CA GLU A 394 3.37 -15.57 3.42
C GLU A 394 3.47 -15.51 1.89
N VAL A 395 2.39 -15.17 1.22
CA VAL A 395 2.29 -15.15 -0.25
C VAL A 395 2.21 -13.73 -0.79
N GLY A 396 2.03 -12.75 0.07
CA GLY A 396 1.73 -11.34 -0.22
C GLY A 396 2.71 -10.55 -1.09
N SER A 397 3.71 -11.23 -1.71
CA SER A 397 4.54 -10.64 -2.78
C SER A 397 3.93 -10.78 -4.17
N SER A 398 2.81 -11.50 -4.31
CA SER A 398 2.10 -11.64 -5.58
C SER A 398 0.78 -10.87 -5.53
N SER A 399 0.27 -10.49 -6.68
CA SER A 399 -0.95 -9.73 -6.92
C SER A 399 -2.26 -10.30 -6.32
N ARG A 400 -2.18 -11.36 -5.50
CA ARG A 400 -3.33 -12.03 -4.87
C ARG A 400 -3.26 -11.93 -3.35
N SER A 401 -3.89 -10.90 -2.81
CA SER A 401 -4.05 -10.71 -1.37
C SER A 401 -5.29 -11.43 -0.84
N VAL A 402 -5.42 -11.53 0.48
CA VAL A 402 -6.67 -11.99 1.13
C VAL A 402 -7.90 -11.20 0.65
N PHE A 403 -7.68 -9.98 0.18
CA PHE A 403 -8.73 -9.11 -0.36
C PHE A 403 -9.25 -9.60 -1.71
N GLU A 404 -8.40 -10.21 -2.55
CA GLU A 404 -8.80 -10.84 -3.80
C GLU A 404 -9.59 -12.13 -3.53
N PHE A 405 -9.20 -12.90 -2.50
CA PHE A 405 -9.99 -14.07 -2.10
C PHE A 405 -11.45 -13.71 -1.81
N LEU A 406 -11.68 -12.65 -1.02
CA LEU A 406 -13.03 -12.22 -0.66
C LEU A 406 -13.72 -11.39 -1.75
N GLY A 407 -12.98 -10.56 -2.49
CA GLY A 407 -13.54 -9.55 -3.39
C GLY A 407 -13.79 -10.01 -4.81
N ASP A 408 -12.76 -10.53 -5.46
CA ASP A 408 -12.78 -10.86 -6.89
C ASP A 408 -12.93 -12.34 -7.19
N ASN A 409 -12.89 -13.17 -6.15
CA ASN A 409 -13.03 -14.61 -6.34
C ASN A 409 -14.46 -14.95 -6.78
N LYS A 410 -14.56 -15.46 -8.02
CA LYS A 410 -15.82 -15.86 -8.61
C LYS A 410 -16.59 -16.85 -7.72
N ALA A 411 -15.88 -17.80 -7.09
CA ALA A 411 -16.49 -18.79 -6.22
C ALA A 411 -17.17 -18.15 -4.98
N ILE A 412 -16.59 -17.10 -4.42
CA ILE A 412 -17.20 -16.38 -3.29
C ILE A 412 -18.45 -15.61 -3.73
N LYS A 413 -18.40 -14.95 -4.89
CA LYS A 413 -19.60 -14.28 -5.45
C LYS A 413 -20.70 -15.28 -5.74
N GLU A 414 -20.41 -16.41 -6.37
CA GLU A 414 -21.36 -17.50 -6.64
C GLU A 414 -21.93 -18.09 -5.34
N PHE A 415 -21.10 -18.23 -4.30
CA PHE A 415 -21.55 -18.67 -2.98
C PHE A 415 -22.56 -17.71 -2.37
N LEU A 416 -22.25 -16.41 -2.37
CA LEU A 416 -23.12 -15.38 -1.79
C LEU A 416 -24.46 -15.24 -2.52
N ASP A 417 -24.50 -15.53 -3.82
CA ASP A 417 -25.69 -15.49 -4.66
C ASP A 417 -26.53 -16.77 -4.63
N ASN A 418 -26.07 -17.80 -3.93
CA ASN A 418 -26.74 -19.09 -3.90
C ASN A 418 -27.87 -19.12 -2.86
N GLU A 419 -29.11 -19.31 -3.33
CA GLU A 419 -30.32 -19.36 -2.49
C GLU A 419 -30.33 -20.57 -1.52
N ASP A 420 -29.85 -21.72 -1.98
CA ASP A 420 -29.76 -22.93 -1.18
C ASP A 420 -28.74 -22.80 -0.03
N TYR A 421 -27.61 -22.15 -0.29
CA TYR A 421 -26.58 -21.94 0.73
C TYR A 421 -27.09 -21.01 1.83
N PHE A 422 -27.77 -19.94 1.44
CA PHE A 422 -28.40 -19.04 2.40
C PHE A 422 -29.48 -19.76 3.22
N ALA A 423 -30.40 -20.48 2.58
CA ALA A 423 -31.48 -21.18 3.25
C ALA A 423 -30.99 -22.24 4.26
N LYS A 424 -29.89 -22.92 3.95
CA LYS A 424 -29.28 -23.96 4.79
C LYS A 424 -28.24 -23.43 5.76
N GLY A 425 -27.88 -22.15 5.68
CA GLY A 425 -26.83 -21.54 6.51
C GLY A 425 -25.44 -22.08 6.25
N HIS A 426 -25.10 -22.37 4.98
CA HIS A 426 -23.77 -22.79 4.61
C HIS A 426 -22.75 -21.67 4.85
N MET A 427 -21.53 -22.03 5.17
CA MET A 427 -20.42 -21.11 5.38
C MET A 427 -19.30 -21.32 4.35
N ILE A 428 -18.53 -20.27 4.11
CA ILE A 428 -17.32 -20.31 3.28
C ILE A 428 -16.22 -20.94 4.12
N THR A 429 -15.96 -22.22 3.86
CA THR A 429 -14.98 -23.06 4.55
C THR A 429 -13.62 -23.02 3.85
N SER A 430 -12.60 -23.59 4.45
CA SER A 430 -11.20 -23.48 4.00
C SER A 430 -10.90 -24.16 2.67
N ASP A 431 -11.75 -25.06 2.20
CA ASP A 431 -11.64 -25.66 0.86
C ASP A 431 -11.85 -24.60 -0.26
N TYR A 432 -12.66 -23.57 -0.03
CA TYR A 432 -12.76 -22.42 -0.95
C TYR A 432 -11.44 -21.64 -1.01
N LEU A 433 -10.76 -21.49 0.12
CA LEU A 433 -9.44 -20.86 0.15
C LEU A 433 -8.40 -21.72 -0.57
N TRP A 434 -8.43 -23.05 -0.42
CA TRP A 434 -7.56 -23.94 -1.17
C TRP A 434 -7.73 -23.75 -2.68
N ASP A 435 -8.96 -23.75 -3.17
CA ASP A 435 -9.23 -23.58 -4.61
C ASP A 435 -8.72 -22.24 -5.13
N PHE A 436 -8.80 -21.19 -4.31
CA PHE A 436 -8.25 -19.89 -4.65
C PHE A 436 -6.71 -19.86 -4.71
N VAL A 437 -6.01 -20.50 -3.75
CA VAL A 437 -4.55 -20.43 -3.66
C VAL A 437 -3.84 -21.46 -4.51
N LEU A 438 -4.53 -22.47 -5.03
CA LEU A 438 -3.94 -23.63 -5.72
C LEU A 438 -3.08 -23.22 -6.93
N ASP A 439 -3.54 -22.28 -7.73
CA ASP A 439 -2.79 -21.79 -8.89
C ASP A 439 -1.47 -21.13 -8.49
N GLU A 440 -1.46 -20.40 -7.39
CA GLU A 440 -0.25 -19.77 -6.86
C GLU A 440 0.71 -20.81 -6.24
N PHE A 441 0.18 -21.79 -5.54
CA PHE A 441 0.97 -22.88 -5.00
C PHE A 441 1.63 -23.70 -6.11
N ASN A 442 0.96 -23.90 -7.23
CA ASN A 442 1.52 -24.58 -8.40
C ASN A 442 2.69 -23.79 -9.04
N LYS A 443 2.70 -22.47 -8.94
CA LYS A 443 3.82 -21.64 -9.42
C LYS A 443 5.02 -21.66 -8.49
N LYS A 444 4.80 -21.82 -7.18
CA LYS A 444 5.84 -21.82 -6.13
C LYS A 444 6.20 -23.24 -5.69
N THR A 445 6.58 -24.09 -6.62
CA THR A 445 6.82 -25.55 -6.43
C THR A 445 7.89 -25.86 -5.38
N VAL A 446 8.92 -25.04 -5.24
CA VAL A 446 9.97 -25.22 -4.21
C VAL A 446 9.36 -25.16 -2.80
N LYS A 447 8.38 -24.30 -2.57
CA LYS A 447 7.77 -24.09 -1.25
C LYS A 447 6.54 -24.98 -1.01
N TYR A 448 5.70 -25.16 -2.02
CA TYR A 448 4.41 -25.83 -1.91
C TYR A 448 4.28 -27.12 -2.75
N GLY A 449 5.33 -27.55 -3.44
CA GLY A 449 5.27 -28.69 -4.36
C GLY A 449 4.76 -29.97 -3.70
N VAL A 450 5.13 -30.23 -2.45
CA VAL A 450 4.68 -31.44 -1.72
C VAL A 450 3.17 -31.47 -1.55
N VAL A 451 2.54 -30.34 -1.17
CA VAL A 451 1.08 -30.32 -0.95
C VAL A 451 0.30 -30.33 -2.26
N THR A 452 0.81 -29.67 -3.31
CA THR A 452 0.17 -29.68 -4.64
C THR A 452 0.31 -31.05 -5.34
N GLU A 453 1.44 -31.73 -5.19
CA GLU A 453 1.64 -33.11 -5.68
C GLU A 453 0.69 -34.09 -5.00
N ARG A 454 0.57 -34.01 -3.67
CA ARG A 454 -0.38 -34.84 -2.91
C ARG A 454 -1.81 -34.60 -3.37
N PHE A 455 -2.20 -33.32 -3.53
CA PHE A 455 -3.52 -32.98 -4.04
C PHE A 455 -3.77 -33.62 -5.41
N ASN A 456 -2.87 -33.42 -6.36
CA ASN A 456 -3.02 -33.96 -7.71
C ASN A 456 -3.06 -35.50 -7.75
N SER A 457 -2.32 -36.17 -6.88
CA SER A 457 -2.28 -37.64 -6.79
C SER A 457 -3.56 -38.24 -6.21
N TYR A 458 -4.19 -37.57 -5.25
CA TYR A 458 -5.29 -38.18 -4.50
C TYR A 458 -6.68 -37.53 -4.72
N LYS A 459 -6.77 -36.36 -5.34
CA LYS A 459 -8.05 -35.61 -5.49
C LYS A 459 -9.18 -36.43 -6.13
N LEU A 460 -8.87 -37.30 -7.12
CA LEU A 460 -9.89 -38.12 -7.75
C LEU A 460 -10.34 -39.25 -6.82
N HIS A 461 -9.41 -39.90 -6.11
CA HIS A 461 -9.71 -40.97 -5.19
C HIS A 461 -10.57 -40.48 -4.02
N VAL A 462 -10.18 -39.36 -3.42
CA VAL A 462 -10.92 -38.72 -2.31
C VAL A 462 -12.26 -38.17 -2.80
N GLY A 463 -12.31 -37.52 -3.96
CA GLY A 463 -13.54 -36.96 -4.54
C GLY A 463 -14.58 -38.01 -4.86
N ASN A 464 -14.18 -39.25 -5.20
CA ASN A 464 -15.08 -40.37 -5.42
C ASN A 464 -15.79 -40.84 -4.13
N LYS A 465 -15.23 -40.53 -2.96
CA LYS A 465 -15.89 -40.81 -1.67
C LYS A 465 -17.00 -39.80 -1.36
N GLY A 466 -16.80 -38.55 -1.72
CA GLY A 466 -17.78 -37.49 -1.51
C GLY A 466 -17.16 -36.09 -1.46
N ALA A 467 -18.03 -35.09 -1.64
CA ALA A 467 -17.60 -33.70 -1.60
C ALA A 467 -17.07 -33.29 -0.22
N SER A 468 -17.65 -33.79 0.87
CA SER A 468 -17.20 -33.52 2.26
C SER A 468 -15.77 -34.04 2.49
N TYR A 469 -15.46 -35.25 1.99
CA TYR A 469 -14.11 -35.81 2.06
C TYR A 469 -13.09 -34.95 1.32
N LEU A 470 -13.43 -34.49 0.11
CA LEU A 470 -12.55 -33.64 -0.70
C LEU A 470 -12.33 -32.27 -0.02
N ALA A 471 -13.37 -31.69 0.57
CA ALA A 471 -13.27 -30.43 1.30
C ALA A 471 -12.32 -30.54 2.50
N VAL A 472 -12.48 -31.57 3.33
CA VAL A 472 -11.61 -31.83 4.49
C VAL A 472 -10.17 -32.11 4.03
N PHE A 473 -9.97 -32.88 2.96
CA PHE A 473 -8.63 -33.14 2.39
C PHE A 473 -7.93 -31.85 1.94
N LYS A 474 -8.61 -30.95 1.23
CA LYS A 474 -8.09 -29.63 0.85
C LYS A 474 -7.67 -28.84 2.07
N SER A 475 -8.46 -28.84 3.12
CA SER A 475 -8.20 -28.12 4.37
C SER A 475 -6.98 -28.68 5.13
N ILE A 476 -6.80 -30.01 5.16
CA ILE A 476 -5.62 -30.65 5.71
C ILE A 476 -4.36 -30.21 4.95
N LEU A 477 -4.44 -30.12 3.61
CA LEU A 477 -3.32 -29.66 2.79
C LEU A 477 -2.98 -28.19 3.06
N LEU A 478 -3.98 -27.32 3.28
CA LEU A 478 -3.74 -25.93 3.70
C LEU A 478 -3.03 -25.86 5.05
N LEU A 479 -3.47 -26.61 6.05
CA LEU A 479 -2.79 -26.65 7.35
C LEU A 479 -1.33 -27.11 7.19
N ASN A 480 -1.08 -28.15 6.38
CA ASN A 480 0.29 -28.60 6.11
C ASN A 480 1.14 -27.52 5.41
N ALA A 481 0.56 -26.80 4.44
CA ALA A 481 1.25 -25.73 3.74
C ALA A 481 1.67 -24.61 4.70
N PHE A 482 0.75 -24.16 5.59
CA PHE A 482 1.01 -23.04 6.49
C PHE A 482 1.77 -23.42 7.76
N ASN A 483 1.62 -24.65 8.28
CA ASN A 483 2.40 -25.12 9.42
C ASN A 483 3.90 -25.15 9.14
N ASN A 484 4.29 -25.44 7.91
CA ASN A 484 5.70 -25.40 7.49
C ASN A 484 6.30 -23.98 7.47
N LEU A 485 5.45 -22.96 7.48
CA LEU A 485 5.85 -21.55 7.38
C LEU A 485 5.82 -20.83 8.74
N ALA A 486 4.90 -21.22 9.61
CA ALA A 486 4.73 -20.62 10.91
C ALA A 486 4.39 -21.72 11.92
N ALA A 487 5.31 -22.03 12.80
CA ALA A 487 5.04 -22.95 13.92
C ALA A 487 4.04 -22.30 14.90
N ASN A 488 2.76 -22.27 14.51
CA ASN A 488 1.68 -21.74 15.33
C ASN A 488 0.64 -22.83 15.59
N VAL A 489 0.19 -22.90 16.84
CA VAL A 489 -0.81 -23.89 17.30
C VAL A 489 -2.09 -23.86 16.44
N THR A 490 -2.51 -22.68 15.95
CA THR A 490 -3.75 -22.52 15.17
C THR A 490 -3.70 -23.08 13.74
N VAL A 491 -2.49 -23.35 13.20
CA VAL A 491 -2.29 -23.92 11.85
C VAL A 491 -1.65 -25.28 11.85
N THR A 492 -1.37 -25.86 13.04
CA THR A 492 -0.88 -27.22 13.14
C THR A 492 -1.93 -28.21 12.60
N PRO A 493 -1.57 -29.18 11.73
CA PRO A 493 -2.50 -30.15 11.18
C PRO A 493 -2.88 -31.22 12.22
N SER A 494 -3.50 -30.78 13.32
CA SER A 494 -4.04 -31.63 14.38
C SER A 494 -5.51 -31.97 14.11
N GLU A 495 -5.97 -33.09 14.66
CA GLU A 495 -7.38 -33.49 14.60
C GLU A 495 -8.30 -32.37 15.12
N GLU A 496 -7.91 -31.75 16.25
CA GLU A 496 -8.65 -30.64 16.83
C GLU A 496 -8.81 -29.47 15.85
N ASN A 497 -7.73 -29.03 15.20
CA ASN A 497 -7.79 -27.93 14.24
C ASN A 497 -8.60 -28.30 13.00
N ILE A 498 -8.52 -29.54 12.52
CA ILE A 498 -9.32 -30.01 11.38
C ILE A 498 -10.81 -29.99 11.75
N ARG A 499 -11.20 -30.47 12.94
CA ARG A 499 -12.58 -30.41 13.43
C ARG A 499 -13.06 -28.95 13.54
N ASN A 500 -12.25 -28.08 14.13
CA ASN A 500 -12.58 -26.65 14.29
C ASN A 500 -12.83 -25.93 12.96
N MET A 501 -12.32 -26.42 11.84
CA MET A 501 -12.55 -25.84 10.52
C MET A 501 -13.97 -26.05 9.99
N TYR A 502 -14.73 -26.98 10.58
CA TYR A 502 -16.04 -27.38 10.08
C TYR A 502 -17.14 -27.34 11.14
N VAL A 503 -16.83 -26.93 12.38
CA VAL A 503 -17.83 -26.77 13.45
C VAL A 503 -18.98 -25.87 12.95
N GLY A 504 -20.22 -26.30 13.16
CA GLY A 504 -21.41 -25.57 12.74
C GLY A 504 -21.76 -25.71 11.25
N THR A 505 -20.99 -26.47 10.47
CA THR A 505 -21.30 -26.79 9.07
C THR A 505 -21.96 -28.17 8.92
N PRO A 506 -22.56 -28.50 7.78
CA PRO A 506 -23.06 -29.86 7.52
C PRO A 506 -21.97 -30.93 7.60
N ILE A 507 -20.71 -30.60 7.27
CA ILE A 507 -19.55 -31.53 7.32
C ILE A 507 -19.22 -31.94 8.77
N ASP A 508 -19.53 -31.10 9.75
CA ASP A 508 -19.28 -31.39 11.17
C ASP A 508 -19.93 -32.71 11.61
N THR A 509 -21.10 -33.01 11.11
CA THR A 509 -21.83 -34.27 11.44
C THR A 509 -21.23 -35.52 10.82
N GLU A 510 -20.41 -35.37 9.77
CA GLU A 510 -19.73 -36.45 9.04
C GLU A 510 -18.24 -36.58 9.47
N MET A 511 -17.75 -35.71 10.36
CA MET A 511 -16.32 -35.57 10.63
C MET A 511 -15.69 -36.84 11.21
N ASP A 512 -16.39 -37.56 12.08
CA ASP A 512 -15.86 -38.81 12.65
C ASP A 512 -15.65 -39.89 11.57
N GLU A 513 -16.59 -39.98 10.62
CA GLU A 513 -16.46 -40.91 9.50
C GLU A 513 -15.30 -40.51 8.56
N ILE A 514 -15.19 -39.22 8.28
CA ILE A 514 -14.15 -38.69 7.39
C ILE A 514 -12.75 -38.90 7.96
N LEU A 515 -12.56 -38.64 9.25
CA LEU A 515 -11.26 -38.75 9.90
C LEU A 515 -10.83 -40.21 10.14
N ASN A 516 -11.77 -41.12 10.24
CA ASN A 516 -11.49 -42.58 10.36
C ASN A 516 -11.18 -43.25 9.02
N TRP A 517 -11.46 -42.59 7.89
CA TRP A 517 -11.16 -43.07 6.54
C TRP A 517 -9.79 -42.62 6.06
#